data_15b7c041d21e2a62ffc8ec741618d49d
#
_entry.id   15b7c041d21e2a62ffc8ec741618d49d
#
_cell.length_a   1.000
_cell.length_b   1.000
_cell.length_c   1.000
_cell.angle_alpha   90.00
_cell.angle_beta   90.00
_cell.angle_gamma   90.00
#
_symmetry.space_group_name_H-M   'P 1'
#
loop_
_entity.id
_entity.type
_entity.pdbx_description
1 polymer ?
#
loop_
_entity_poly.entity_id
_entity_poly.type
_entity_poly.pdbx_seq_one_letter_code
_entity_poly.pdbx_strand_id
1 'polypeptide(L)'
;MTVMKTLALSLAGILLASVAMAETQATAWTDLNLRAGPGPTYKIRGVIPANETVRVDGCLEAAVWCKVTYAGVEGWASGSYLTTNIDNAPMALTLAGPKVVLNTVTYTENPDDAALAGGASGALAGALIAGPVGAVIGGIIGAAVGVAAVTDPDPQYVAYVQSNPVETVYLDGEVVVGAGIPEPVTLYPVPGSDYSYIYVNGVPVLVETPTRKVVYILR
;
A
#
# COMPACT_ATOMS: atom_id res chain seq x y z
N MET A 1 -80.75 -15.67 16.63
CA MET A 1 -79.56 -15.11 17.37
C MET A 1 -78.29 -15.79 16.83
N THR A 2 -77.64 -15.12 15.93
CA THR A 2 -76.43 -15.66 15.20
C THR A 2 -75.22 -14.99 15.77
N VAL A 3 -74.35 -15.73 16.43
CA VAL A 3 -73.07 -15.21 17.01
C VAL A 3 -71.97 -15.28 15.96
N MET A 4 -71.56 -14.13 15.45
CA MET A 4 -70.40 -14.01 14.58
C MET A 4 -69.11 -14.11 15.44
N LYS A 5 -68.30 -15.14 15.19
CA LYS A 5 -66.93 -15.26 15.72
C LYS A 5 -65.95 -14.52 14.81
N THR A 6 -65.45 -13.43 15.30
CA THR A 6 -64.36 -12.71 14.64
C THR A 6 -63.03 -13.40 14.90
N LEU A 7 -62.36 -13.88 13.83
CA LEU A 7 -61.02 -14.46 13.87
C LEU A 7 -60.03 -13.30 13.72
N ALA A 8 -59.24 -13.02 14.77
CA ALA A 8 -58.16 -12.06 14.72
C ALA A 8 -56.89 -12.76 14.17
N LEU A 9 -56.47 -12.40 12.96
CA LEU A 9 -55.21 -12.85 12.37
C LEU A 9 -54.09 -11.94 12.92
N SER A 10 -53.28 -12.44 13.83
CA SER A 10 -52.07 -11.78 14.30
C SER A 10 -50.93 -12.01 13.29
N LEU A 11 -50.58 -10.98 12.54
CA LEU A 11 -49.42 -10.95 11.65
C LEU A 11 -48.17 -10.79 12.52
N ALA A 12 -47.44 -11.87 12.76
CA ALA A 12 -46.11 -11.82 13.38
C ALA A 12 -45.08 -11.33 12.33
N GLY A 13 -44.73 -10.06 12.42
CA GLY A 13 -43.65 -9.49 11.58
C GLY A 13 -42.29 -10.06 12.01
N ILE A 14 -41.69 -10.86 11.15
CA ILE A 14 -40.31 -11.32 11.31
C ILE A 14 -39.37 -10.13 10.96
N LEU A 15 -38.83 -9.49 11.99
CA LEU A 15 -37.72 -8.51 11.82
C LEU A 15 -36.47 -9.30 11.43
N LEU A 16 -36.13 -9.27 10.15
CA LEU A 16 -34.81 -9.70 9.67
C LEU A 16 -33.79 -8.66 10.15
N ALA A 17 -33.12 -8.93 11.26
CA ALA A 17 -31.97 -8.18 11.68
C ALA A 17 -30.84 -8.47 10.69
N SER A 18 -30.56 -7.50 9.79
CA SER A 18 -29.35 -7.53 8.97
C SER A 18 -28.16 -7.41 9.90
N VAL A 19 -27.35 -8.45 9.97
CA VAL A 19 -26.04 -8.39 10.66
C VAL A 19 -25.17 -7.48 9.81
N ALA A 20 -25.04 -6.22 10.20
CA ALA A 20 -24.06 -5.33 9.60
C ALA A 20 -22.67 -5.87 9.99
N MET A 21 -22.01 -6.52 9.05
CA MET A 21 -20.59 -6.83 9.19
C MET A 21 -19.86 -5.50 9.24
N ALA A 22 -19.19 -5.23 10.35
CA ALA A 22 -18.38 -4.03 10.48
C ALA A 22 -17.26 -4.11 9.42
N GLU A 23 -17.30 -3.20 8.46
CA GLU A 23 -16.23 -3.09 7.46
C GLU A 23 -14.95 -2.67 8.17
N THR A 24 -13.90 -3.42 7.99
CA THR A 24 -12.59 -3.05 8.53
C THR A 24 -12.03 -1.89 7.71
N GLN A 25 -11.70 -0.79 8.39
CA GLN A 25 -11.09 0.37 7.77
C GLN A 25 -9.63 0.50 8.22
N ALA A 26 -8.80 0.98 7.32
CA ALA A 26 -7.41 1.31 7.59
C ALA A 26 -7.05 2.64 6.95
N THR A 27 -6.03 3.30 7.49
CA THR A 27 -5.53 4.58 6.99
C THR A 27 -4.15 4.38 6.37
N ALA A 28 -3.92 4.90 5.18
CA ALA A 28 -2.60 4.95 4.58
C ALA A 28 -1.76 6.02 5.31
N TRP A 29 -0.65 5.64 5.93
CA TRP A 29 0.16 6.60 6.67
C TRP A 29 1.17 7.37 5.77
N THR A 30 1.29 6.98 4.52
CA THR A 30 2.06 7.65 3.46
C THR A 30 1.33 7.46 2.14
N ASP A 31 1.73 8.19 1.10
CA ASP A 31 1.26 7.91 -0.26
C ASP A 31 1.59 6.48 -0.63
N LEU A 32 0.57 5.67 -0.87
CA LEU A 32 0.68 4.23 -1.03
C LEU A 32 0.14 3.78 -2.38
N ASN A 33 0.89 2.97 -3.10
CA ASN A 33 0.43 2.44 -4.38
C ASN A 33 -0.71 1.43 -4.18
N LEU A 34 -1.78 1.60 -4.96
CA LEU A 34 -2.86 0.63 -5.13
C LEU A 34 -2.55 -0.21 -6.37
N ARG A 35 -2.31 -1.50 -6.19
CA ARG A 35 -1.83 -2.39 -7.25
C ARG A 35 -2.92 -3.36 -7.72
N ALA A 36 -2.72 -3.93 -8.91
CA ALA A 36 -3.62 -4.91 -9.51
C ALA A 36 -3.58 -6.27 -8.78
N GLY A 37 -2.46 -6.61 -8.16
CA GLY A 37 -2.25 -7.85 -7.42
C GLY A 37 -1.37 -7.66 -6.19
N PRO A 38 -1.24 -8.70 -5.35
CA PRO A 38 -0.53 -8.64 -4.08
C PRO A 38 0.99 -8.78 -4.28
N GLY A 39 1.63 -7.72 -4.70
CA GLY A 39 3.08 -7.71 -4.89
C GLY A 39 3.61 -6.46 -5.58
N PRO A 40 4.90 -6.18 -5.42
CA PRO A 40 5.52 -4.98 -6.00
C PRO A 40 5.65 -5.04 -7.53
N THR A 41 5.55 -6.21 -8.12
CA THR A 41 5.65 -6.42 -9.57
C THR A 41 4.33 -6.17 -10.31
N TYR A 42 3.20 -6.12 -9.60
CA TYR A 42 1.89 -5.87 -10.21
C TYR A 42 1.72 -4.41 -10.60
N LYS A 43 0.98 -4.17 -11.68
CA LYS A 43 0.66 -2.83 -12.18
C LYS A 43 0.06 -1.96 -11.08
N ILE A 44 0.48 -0.70 -11.04
CA ILE A 44 -0.15 0.32 -10.22
C ILE A 44 -1.46 0.75 -10.90
N ARG A 45 -2.58 0.66 -10.17
CA ARG A 45 -3.91 1.11 -10.59
C ARG A 45 -4.23 2.53 -10.12
N GLY A 46 -3.55 2.97 -9.06
CA GLY A 46 -3.75 4.28 -8.48
C GLY A 46 -2.84 4.50 -7.27
N VAL A 47 -3.05 5.61 -6.60
CA VAL A 47 -2.35 5.96 -5.37
C VAL A 47 -3.39 6.28 -4.31
N ILE A 48 -3.19 5.77 -3.11
CA ILE A 48 -3.92 6.13 -1.90
C ILE A 48 -3.09 7.24 -1.25
N PRO A 49 -3.58 8.49 -1.19
CA PRO A 49 -2.82 9.56 -0.56
C PRO A 49 -2.60 9.30 0.93
N ALA A 50 -1.56 9.92 1.48
CA ALA A 50 -1.28 9.87 2.92
C ALA A 50 -2.49 10.37 3.73
N ASN A 51 -2.77 9.68 4.83
CA ASN A 51 -3.89 9.92 5.75
C ASN A 51 -5.29 9.62 5.19
N GLU A 52 -5.41 9.11 3.97
CA GLU A 52 -6.69 8.65 3.43
C GLU A 52 -7.08 7.29 3.98
N THR A 53 -8.38 7.12 4.17
CA THR A 53 -8.96 5.89 4.69
C THR A 53 -9.41 4.98 3.54
N VAL A 54 -9.10 3.71 3.67
CA VAL A 54 -9.52 2.65 2.75
C VAL A 54 -10.40 1.63 3.47
N ARG A 55 -11.31 1.02 2.74
CA ARG A 55 -11.99 -0.18 3.18
C ARG A 55 -11.07 -1.39 2.94
N VAL A 56 -10.88 -2.21 3.96
CA VAL A 56 -10.11 -3.45 3.87
C VAL A 56 -11.06 -4.62 3.69
N ASP A 57 -11.04 -5.23 2.51
CA ASP A 57 -11.87 -6.39 2.17
C ASP A 57 -11.30 -7.68 2.78
N GLY A 58 -9.98 -7.73 2.94
CA GLY A 58 -9.24 -8.80 3.58
C GLY A 58 -7.76 -8.75 3.24
N CYS A 59 -6.95 -9.53 3.94
CA CYS A 59 -5.50 -9.57 3.73
C CYS A 59 -5.04 -11.01 3.45
N LEU A 60 -3.89 -11.14 2.79
CA LEU A 60 -3.14 -12.38 2.76
C LEU A 60 -2.61 -12.70 4.16
N GLU A 61 -2.10 -13.91 4.34
CA GLU A 61 -1.47 -14.32 5.59
C GLU A 61 -0.43 -13.28 6.05
N ALA A 62 -0.37 -13.07 7.37
CA ALA A 62 0.47 -12.04 8.00
C ALA A 62 0.17 -10.58 7.59
N ALA A 63 -0.95 -10.33 6.90
CA ALA A 63 -1.38 -9.00 6.45
C ALA A 63 -0.32 -8.24 5.63
N VAL A 64 0.56 -8.94 4.93
CA VAL A 64 1.61 -8.32 4.11
C VAL A 64 1.02 -7.54 2.95
N TRP A 65 0.00 -8.12 2.29
CA TRP A 65 -0.78 -7.49 1.24
C TRP A 65 -2.26 -7.60 1.57
N CYS A 66 -2.96 -6.50 1.48
CA CYS A 66 -4.39 -6.41 1.74
C CYS A 66 -5.16 -5.99 0.49
N LYS A 67 -6.26 -6.70 0.21
CA LYS A 67 -7.24 -6.28 -0.77
C LYS A 67 -8.03 -5.14 -0.18
N VAL A 68 -8.05 -4.00 -0.86
CA VAL A 68 -8.68 -2.77 -0.37
C VAL A 68 -9.48 -2.09 -1.47
N THR A 69 -10.44 -1.28 -1.05
CA THR A 69 -11.18 -0.38 -1.93
C THR A 69 -10.91 1.06 -1.52
N TYR A 70 -10.43 1.88 -2.46
CA TYR A 70 -10.23 3.31 -2.30
C TYR A 70 -10.90 4.07 -3.44
N ALA A 71 -11.72 5.08 -3.12
CA ALA A 71 -12.46 5.89 -4.09
C ALA A 71 -13.23 5.05 -5.15
N GLY A 72 -13.75 3.88 -4.76
CA GLY A 72 -14.47 2.96 -5.66
C GLY A 72 -13.57 2.06 -6.52
N VAL A 73 -12.25 2.16 -6.40
CA VAL A 73 -11.29 1.31 -7.10
C VAL A 73 -10.82 0.20 -6.17
N GLU A 74 -11.01 -1.05 -6.58
CA GLU A 74 -10.44 -2.22 -5.89
C GLU A 74 -8.99 -2.45 -6.30
N GLY A 75 -8.17 -2.87 -5.35
CA GLY A 75 -6.78 -3.24 -5.59
C GLY A 75 -6.11 -3.81 -4.37
N TRP A 76 -4.80 -3.89 -4.42
CA TRP A 76 -3.96 -4.42 -3.36
C TRP A 76 -3.00 -3.34 -2.86
N ALA A 77 -2.89 -3.24 -1.56
CA ALA A 77 -1.99 -2.31 -0.89
C ALA A 77 -1.18 -3.02 0.19
N SER A 78 0.04 -2.56 0.43
CA SER A 78 0.92 -3.14 1.44
C SER A 78 0.38 -2.87 2.85
N GLY A 79 0.14 -3.93 3.62
CA GLY A 79 -0.34 -3.84 4.99
C GLY A 79 0.65 -3.22 5.97
N SER A 80 1.92 -3.13 5.60
CA SER A 80 2.94 -2.42 6.39
C SER A 80 2.73 -0.90 6.41
N TYR A 81 2.00 -0.37 5.44
CA TYR A 81 1.72 1.05 5.29
C TYR A 81 0.23 1.40 5.48
N LEU A 82 -0.56 0.40 5.82
CA LEU A 82 -1.95 0.56 6.26
C LEU A 82 -2.02 0.45 7.78
N THR A 83 -2.67 1.41 8.42
CA THR A 83 -2.77 1.48 9.86
C THR A 83 -4.20 1.42 10.34
N THR A 84 -4.38 0.86 11.52
CA THR A 84 -5.62 0.94 12.28
C THR A 84 -5.32 1.39 13.70
N ASN A 85 -6.29 1.97 14.39
CA ASN A 85 -6.12 2.39 15.76
C ASN A 85 -6.30 1.22 16.72
N ILE A 86 -5.25 0.91 17.48
CA ILE A 86 -5.26 -0.08 18.55
C ILE A 86 -4.78 0.62 19.83
N ASP A 87 -5.56 0.54 20.90
CA ASP A 87 -5.24 1.18 22.18
C ASP A 87 -4.95 2.69 22.04
N ASN A 88 -5.69 3.39 21.16
CA ASN A 88 -5.54 4.81 20.80
C ASN A 88 -4.20 5.15 20.10
N ALA A 89 -3.50 4.18 19.56
CA ALA A 89 -2.30 4.39 18.76
C ALA A 89 -2.44 3.78 17.35
N PRO A 90 -1.95 4.46 16.30
CA PRO A 90 -1.93 3.87 14.97
C PRO A 90 -0.92 2.72 14.91
N MET A 91 -1.37 1.57 14.43
CA MET A 91 -0.56 0.36 14.29
C MET A 91 -0.70 -0.21 12.88
N ALA A 92 0.42 -0.60 12.26
CA ALA A 92 0.39 -1.25 10.95
C ALA A 92 -0.38 -2.57 10.99
N LEU A 93 -1.12 -2.89 9.94
CA LEU A 93 -1.91 -4.13 9.89
C LEU A 93 -1.05 -5.38 10.03
N THR A 94 0.17 -5.36 9.49
CA THR A 94 1.16 -6.46 9.65
C THR A 94 1.57 -6.72 11.11
N LEU A 95 1.39 -5.76 11.99
CA LEU A 95 1.74 -5.84 13.41
C LEU A 95 0.52 -5.99 14.33
N ALA A 96 -0.66 -5.75 13.77
CA ALA A 96 -1.91 -5.76 14.54
C ALA A 96 -2.25 -7.17 15.07
N GLY A 97 -1.83 -8.22 14.37
CA GLY A 97 -2.05 -9.61 14.78
C GLY A 97 -3.52 -9.89 15.15
N PRO A 98 -3.76 -10.64 16.23
CA PRO A 98 -5.12 -11.00 16.64
C PRO A 98 -5.94 -9.83 17.22
N LYS A 99 -5.36 -8.66 17.39
CA LYS A 99 -6.08 -7.47 17.91
C LYS A 99 -7.04 -6.87 16.88
N VAL A 100 -6.89 -7.21 15.61
CA VAL A 100 -7.77 -6.77 14.54
C VAL A 100 -8.31 -7.99 13.81
N VAL A 101 -9.63 -8.03 13.66
CA VAL A 101 -10.27 -9.08 12.87
C VAL A 101 -10.16 -8.70 11.40
N LEU A 102 -9.20 -9.32 10.71
CA LEU A 102 -9.03 -9.20 9.27
C LEU A 102 -9.50 -10.50 8.61
N ASN A 103 -10.29 -10.38 7.56
CA ASN A 103 -10.61 -11.54 6.73
C ASN A 103 -9.35 -12.01 6.03
N THR A 104 -9.08 -13.31 6.05
CA THR A 104 -8.04 -13.89 5.20
C THR A 104 -8.61 -14.08 3.81
N VAL A 105 -7.94 -13.54 2.80
CA VAL A 105 -8.28 -13.71 1.40
C VAL A 105 -7.20 -14.51 0.70
N THR A 106 -7.61 -15.28 -0.32
CA THR A 106 -6.67 -15.94 -1.23
C THR A 106 -6.62 -15.13 -2.52
N TYR A 107 -5.46 -15.08 -3.15
CA TYR A 107 -5.30 -14.48 -4.46
C TYR A 107 -5.21 -15.57 -5.52
N THR A 108 -6.06 -15.46 -6.54
CA THR A 108 -5.94 -16.25 -7.75
C THR A 108 -5.45 -15.32 -8.84
N GLU A 109 -4.34 -15.66 -9.45
CA GLU A 109 -3.72 -14.84 -10.48
C GLU A 109 -4.67 -14.70 -11.68
N ASN A 110 -4.93 -13.46 -12.07
CA ASN A 110 -5.64 -13.14 -13.30
C ASN A 110 -4.61 -12.76 -14.36
N PRO A 111 -4.62 -13.37 -15.56
CA PRO A 111 -3.69 -13.04 -16.63
C PRO A 111 -3.65 -11.56 -17.00
N ASP A 112 -4.79 -10.86 -16.87
CA ASP A 112 -4.91 -9.41 -17.16
C ASP A 112 -4.24 -8.53 -16.09
N ASP A 113 -4.10 -9.05 -14.87
CA ASP A 113 -3.43 -8.41 -13.73
C ASP A 113 -1.97 -8.87 -13.60
N ALA A 114 -1.54 -9.78 -14.51
CA ALA A 114 -0.22 -10.36 -14.46
C ALA A 114 0.85 -9.32 -14.21
N ALA A 115 1.73 -9.66 -13.32
CA ALA A 115 2.89 -8.87 -12.98
C ALA A 115 3.59 -8.41 -14.25
N LEU A 116 4.18 -7.22 -14.24
CA LEU A 116 5.04 -6.71 -15.30
C LEU A 116 6.27 -7.60 -15.54
N ALA A 117 6.25 -8.80 -14.99
CA ALA A 117 7.29 -9.82 -14.98
C ALA A 117 7.57 -10.47 -16.35
N GLY A 118 7.16 -9.84 -17.45
CA GLY A 118 7.57 -10.24 -18.79
C GLY A 118 9.05 -10.01 -19.12
N GLY A 119 9.85 -9.60 -18.14
CA GLY A 119 11.27 -9.35 -18.31
C GLY A 119 12.00 -9.45 -16.97
N ALA A 120 12.08 -10.64 -16.42
CA ALA A 120 12.75 -10.91 -15.14
C ALA A 120 14.29 -10.79 -15.20
N SER A 121 14.84 -9.88 -15.99
CA SER A 121 16.29 -9.67 -16.05
C SER A 121 16.83 -8.72 -14.98
N GLY A 122 15.94 -8.02 -14.25
CA GLY A 122 16.36 -7.06 -13.22
C GLY A 122 15.99 -7.44 -11.78
N ALA A 123 15.37 -8.60 -11.54
CA ALA A 123 15.01 -9.00 -10.19
C ALA A 123 16.27 -9.38 -9.39
N LEU A 124 16.68 -8.52 -8.49
CA LEU A 124 17.59 -8.89 -7.41
C LEU A 124 16.78 -9.72 -6.41
N ALA A 125 16.67 -11.03 -6.67
CA ALA A 125 15.93 -11.95 -5.83
C ALA A 125 16.40 -11.83 -4.36
N GLY A 126 15.49 -11.48 -3.47
CA GLY A 126 15.75 -11.36 -2.05
C GLY A 126 16.31 -10.00 -1.58
N ALA A 127 16.47 -9.00 -2.46
CA ALA A 127 16.80 -7.66 -2.01
C ALA A 127 15.55 -6.93 -1.51
N LEU A 128 15.53 -6.62 -0.23
CA LEU A 128 14.42 -5.91 0.42
C LEU A 128 14.61 -4.40 0.32
N ILE A 129 13.55 -3.70 -0.01
CA ILE A 129 13.48 -2.27 0.25
C ILE A 129 13.44 -2.09 1.77
N ALA A 130 14.46 -1.44 2.32
CA ALA A 130 14.40 -1.05 3.71
C ALA A 130 13.27 -0.02 3.87
N GLY A 131 12.26 -0.38 4.67
CA GLY A 131 11.21 0.56 5.03
C GLY A 131 11.78 1.85 5.64
N PRO A 132 10.98 2.94 5.72
CA PRO A 132 11.45 4.18 6.33
C PRO A 132 11.99 3.89 7.72
N VAL A 133 13.28 4.21 7.94
CA VAL A 133 13.95 3.98 9.22
C VAL A 133 13.22 4.78 10.30
N GLY A 134 12.70 4.09 11.29
CA GLY A 134 11.90 4.70 12.37
C GLY A 134 10.40 4.41 12.30
N ALA A 135 9.91 3.77 11.23
CA ALA A 135 8.48 3.50 11.08
C ALA A 135 7.92 2.53 12.13
N VAL A 136 8.75 1.69 12.74
CA VAL A 136 8.27 0.71 13.73
C VAL A 136 9.28 0.53 14.88
N ILE A 137 9.25 1.40 15.84
CA ILE A 137 9.80 1.09 17.17
C ILE A 137 8.60 0.83 18.08
N GLY A 138 8.42 -0.43 18.47
CA GLY A 138 7.40 -0.82 19.46
C GLY A 138 5.95 -0.81 18.95
N GLY A 139 5.71 -0.92 17.62
CA GLY A 139 4.35 -0.98 17.06
C GLY A 139 3.68 0.39 16.85
N ILE A 140 4.34 1.48 17.22
CA ILE A 140 3.88 2.84 16.97
C ILE A 140 4.56 3.33 15.70
N ILE A 141 3.77 3.79 14.73
CA ILE A 141 4.30 4.46 13.54
C ILE A 141 4.76 5.85 13.99
N GLY A 142 6.07 5.96 14.16
CA GLY A 142 6.71 7.26 14.35
C GLY A 142 6.79 8.01 13.03
N ALA A 143 6.74 9.34 13.09
CA ALA A 143 7.02 10.17 11.92
C ALA A 143 8.35 9.73 11.28
N ALA A 144 8.40 9.69 9.96
CA ALA A 144 9.60 9.32 9.19
C ALA A 144 10.80 10.13 9.70
N VAL A 145 11.68 9.47 10.45
CA VAL A 145 12.83 10.14 11.04
C VAL A 145 13.89 10.27 9.95
N GLY A 146 14.13 11.47 9.51
CA GLY A 146 15.43 11.88 8.98
C GLY A 146 15.59 12.00 7.47
N VAL A 147 14.52 11.92 6.66
CA VAL A 147 14.59 12.39 5.28
C VAL A 147 13.43 13.33 5.01
N ALA A 148 13.75 14.58 4.71
CA ALA A 148 12.75 15.51 4.21
C ALA A 148 12.30 15.03 2.83
N ALA A 149 10.99 14.73 2.68
CA ALA A 149 10.42 14.55 1.35
C ALA A 149 10.68 15.82 0.55
N VAL A 150 11.19 15.68 -0.65
CA VAL A 150 11.24 16.79 -1.60
C VAL A 150 9.84 16.94 -2.16
N THR A 151 9.12 17.95 -1.68
CA THR A 151 7.71 18.17 -2.09
C THR A 151 7.61 18.77 -3.49
N ASP A 152 8.65 19.45 -3.95
CA ASP A 152 8.71 20.11 -5.25
C ASP A 152 10.17 20.05 -5.79
N PRO A 153 10.55 18.93 -6.42
CA PRO A 153 11.89 18.84 -6.98
C PRO A 153 12.03 19.78 -8.18
N ASP A 154 13.26 20.26 -8.42
CA ASP A 154 13.55 21.06 -9.60
C ASP A 154 12.99 20.36 -10.86
N PRO A 155 12.16 21.04 -11.67
CA PRO A 155 11.59 20.46 -12.88
C PRO A 155 12.66 19.91 -13.86
N GLN A 156 13.88 20.43 -13.83
CA GLN A 156 14.99 19.94 -14.64
C GLN A 156 15.40 18.51 -14.22
N TYR A 157 15.37 18.18 -12.94
CA TYR A 157 15.68 16.82 -12.47
C TYR A 157 14.60 15.83 -12.88
N VAL A 158 13.33 16.23 -12.76
CA VAL A 158 12.20 15.41 -13.22
C VAL A 158 12.29 15.15 -14.72
N ALA A 159 12.50 16.20 -15.51
CA ALA A 159 12.64 16.09 -16.96
C ALA A 159 13.85 15.23 -17.37
N TYR A 160 14.97 15.34 -16.64
CA TYR A 160 16.14 14.50 -16.88
C TYR A 160 15.83 13.02 -16.66
N VAL A 161 15.23 12.67 -15.53
CA VAL A 161 14.88 11.28 -15.20
C VAL A 161 13.91 10.69 -16.22
N GLN A 162 12.90 11.45 -16.63
CA GLN A 162 11.92 11.00 -17.63
C GLN A 162 12.55 10.82 -19.03
N SER A 163 13.54 11.63 -19.36
CA SER A 163 14.25 11.57 -20.66
C SER A 163 15.35 10.53 -20.71
N ASN A 164 15.77 10.00 -19.56
CA ASN A 164 16.85 9.02 -19.43
C ASN A 164 16.36 7.78 -18.65
N PRO A 165 15.38 7.03 -19.19
CA PRO A 165 14.89 5.85 -18.52
C PRO A 165 15.98 4.79 -18.39
N VAL A 166 16.03 4.13 -17.23
CA VAL A 166 16.91 3.00 -16.93
C VAL A 166 16.11 1.73 -16.70
N GLU A 167 16.76 0.59 -16.71
CA GLU A 167 16.11 -0.69 -16.46
C GLU A 167 15.45 -0.70 -15.07
N THR A 168 14.20 -1.20 -15.01
CA THR A 168 13.47 -1.29 -13.74
C THR A 168 14.02 -2.43 -12.91
N VAL A 169 14.35 -2.14 -11.67
CA VAL A 169 14.72 -3.14 -10.66
C VAL A 169 13.48 -3.47 -9.81
N TYR A 170 13.23 -4.75 -9.60
CA TYR A 170 12.16 -5.19 -8.71
C TYR A 170 12.74 -5.64 -7.38
N LEU A 171 12.25 -5.02 -6.30
CA LEU A 171 12.66 -5.28 -4.93
C LEU A 171 11.44 -5.70 -4.10
N ASP A 172 11.64 -6.56 -3.12
CA ASP A 172 10.58 -6.88 -2.16
C ASP A 172 10.23 -5.66 -1.30
N GLY A 173 8.94 -5.45 -1.08
CA GLY A 173 8.43 -4.29 -0.37
C GLY A 173 7.85 -3.22 -1.28
N GLU A 174 7.27 -2.19 -0.69
CA GLU A 174 6.64 -1.10 -1.45
C GLU A 174 7.51 0.15 -1.47
N VAL A 175 7.43 0.87 -2.59
CA VAL A 175 8.18 2.11 -2.79
C VAL A 175 7.42 3.27 -2.17
N VAL A 176 7.99 3.84 -1.14
CA VAL A 176 7.47 5.02 -0.44
C VAL A 176 8.60 6.02 -0.18
N VAL A 177 8.25 7.29 0.06
CA VAL A 177 9.24 8.28 0.47
C VAL A 177 9.87 7.87 1.81
N GLY A 178 11.19 7.97 1.91
CA GLY A 178 11.97 7.51 3.05
C GLY A 178 12.41 6.05 2.98
N ALA A 179 11.92 5.27 2.00
CA ALA A 179 12.38 3.90 1.78
C ALA A 179 13.87 3.86 1.38
N GLY A 180 14.61 2.91 1.92
CA GLY A 180 16.03 2.72 1.61
C GLY A 180 16.26 1.80 0.42
N ILE A 181 17.06 2.22 -0.53
CA ILE A 181 17.49 1.39 -1.66
C ILE A 181 18.75 0.61 -1.26
N PRO A 182 18.73 -0.74 -1.32
CA PRO A 182 19.85 -1.55 -0.86
C PRO A 182 21.13 -1.32 -1.67
N GLU A 183 22.30 -1.50 -1.02
CA GLU A 183 23.63 -1.27 -1.59
C GLU A 183 23.89 -1.95 -2.95
N PRO A 184 23.46 -3.20 -3.21
CA PRO A 184 23.74 -3.84 -4.49
C PRO A 184 23.06 -3.18 -5.69
N VAL A 185 22.06 -2.31 -5.43
CA VAL A 185 21.31 -1.63 -6.50
C VAL A 185 22.11 -0.44 -7.02
N THR A 186 22.33 -0.40 -8.32
CA THR A 186 23.01 0.72 -8.98
C THR A 186 22.10 1.94 -9.00
N LEU A 187 22.59 3.07 -8.52
CA LEU A 187 21.95 4.38 -8.63
C LEU A 187 22.59 5.19 -9.75
N TYR A 188 21.78 5.94 -10.48
CA TYR A 188 22.22 6.77 -11.60
C TYR A 188 22.21 8.24 -11.18
N PRO A 189 23.32 8.97 -11.31
CA PRO A 189 23.38 10.36 -10.86
C PRO A 189 22.50 11.28 -11.72
N VAL A 190 21.87 12.26 -11.08
CA VAL A 190 21.20 13.36 -11.75
C VAL A 190 22.20 14.52 -11.88
N PRO A 191 22.56 14.93 -13.13
CA PRO A 191 23.57 15.97 -13.32
C PRO A 191 23.25 17.28 -12.62
N GLY A 192 24.23 17.86 -11.94
CA GLY A 192 24.09 19.15 -11.25
C GLY A 192 23.30 19.09 -9.94
N SER A 193 23.09 17.89 -9.39
CA SER A 193 22.40 17.71 -8.11
C SER A 193 23.10 16.70 -7.20
N ASP A 194 22.69 16.67 -5.93
CA ASP A 194 23.13 15.65 -4.96
C ASP A 194 22.24 14.40 -4.99
N TYR A 195 21.34 14.31 -5.98
CA TYR A 195 20.42 13.20 -6.13
C TYR A 195 20.92 12.20 -7.17
N SER A 196 20.52 10.98 -6.95
CA SER A 196 20.52 9.91 -7.94
C SER A 196 19.09 9.47 -8.23
N TYR A 197 18.91 8.68 -9.26
CA TYR A 197 17.62 8.11 -9.59
C TYR A 197 17.71 6.63 -9.96
N ILE A 198 16.59 5.98 -9.91
CA ILE A 198 16.40 4.61 -10.35
C ILE A 198 14.92 4.37 -10.66
N TYR A 199 14.65 3.40 -11.52
CA TYR A 199 13.32 2.86 -11.72
C TYR A 199 13.18 1.60 -10.84
N VAL A 200 12.29 1.64 -9.86
CA VAL A 200 12.08 0.54 -8.91
C VAL A 200 10.60 0.21 -8.75
N ASN A 201 10.25 -1.07 -8.84
CA ASN A 201 8.88 -1.57 -8.74
C ASN A 201 7.86 -0.85 -9.65
N GLY A 202 8.32 -0.47 -10.86
CA GLY A 202 7.51 0.19 -11.88
C GLY A 202 7.38 1.70 -11.74
N VAL A 203 8.12 2.34 -10.82
CA VAL A 203 8.13 3.81 -10.69
C VAL A 203 9.53 4.39 -10.67
N PRO A 204 9.77 5.52 -11.34
CA PRO A 204 11.00 6.28 -11.18
C PRO A 204 11.00 7.04 -9.85
N VAL A 205 12.15 7.02 -9.19
CA VAL A 205 12.33 7.69 -7.90
C VAL A 205 13.60 8.52 -7.88
N LEU A 206 13.56 9.66 -7.18
CA LEU A 206 14.76 10.36 -6.77
C LEU A 206 15.23 9.83 -5.42
N VAL A 207 16.53 9.65 -5.31
CA VAL A 207 17.18 9.08 -4.15
C VAL A 207 18.27 10.06 -3.69
N GLU A 208 18.28 10.38 -2.42
CA GLU A 208 19.40 11.12 -1.82
C GLU A 208 20.65 10.22 -1.85
N THR A 209 21.65 10.61 -2.61
CA THR A 209 22.78 9.74 -2.94
C THR A 209 23.53 9.20 -1.71
N PRO A 210 23.88 10.02 -0.70
CA PRO A 210 24.64 9.53 0.45
C PRO A 210 23.87 8.54 1.34
N THR A 211 22.58 8.75 1.52
CA THR A 211 21.76 7.94 2.41
C THR A 211 21.04 6.80 1.71
N ARG A 212 21.01 6.81 0.38
CA ARG A 212 20.29 5.89 -0.49
C ARG A 212 18.79 5.82 -0.19
N LYS A 213 18.21 6.91 0.32
CA LYS A 213 16.77 7.00 0.65
C LYS A 213 15.99 7.67 -0.46
N VAL A 214 14.81 7.13 -0.73
CA VAL A 214 13.86 7.73 -1.66
C VAL A 214 13.37 9.04 -1.07
N VAL A 215 13.56 10.13 -1.79
CA VAL A 215 13.12 11.49 -1.39
C VAL A 215 11.93 11.96 -2.21
N TYR A 216 11.73 11.41 -3.41
CA TYR A 216 10.62 11.75 -4.29
C TYR A 216 10.26 10.58 -5.21
N ILE A 217 8.98 10.41 -5.49
CA ILE A 217 8.45 9.41 -6.43
C ILE A 217 7.81 10.17 -7.59
N LEU A 218 8.33 9.95 -8.80
CA LEU A 218 7.77 10.53 -10.01
C LEU A 218 6.51 9.74 -10.42
N ARG A 219 5.38 10.44 -10.50
CA ARG A 219 4.07 9.85 -10.83
C ARG A 219 3.43 10.58 -12.01
#